data_f30b1feea610172127d6011d924db59a
#
_entry.id   f30b1feea610172127d6011d924db59a
#
_cell.length_a   1.000
_cell.length_b   1.000
_cell.length_c   1.000
_cell.angle_alpha   90.00
_cell.angle_beta   90.00
_cell.angle_gamma   90.00
#
_symmetry.space_group_name_H-M   'P 1'
#
loop_
_entity.id
_entity.type
_entity.pdbx_description
1 polymer ?
#
loop_
_entity_poly.entity_id
_entity_poly.type
_entity_poly.pdbx_seq_one_letter_code
_entity_poly.pdbx_strand_id
1 'polypeptide(L)'
;MIFPAKHFVTDKEKTLKVIDQIEEELKNRLDFLRSNNKLLEAQRLEQRTNFDIEMMIELGYCSGIENYSRYFAGRKEGEKPFTLIDFFPNDFLTILDESHVTLPQIKAMYNGDKARKLSLVEHGFRLPSALDNRPLKYEEFIDAQNQILFVSATPSDTELEFCNGVVTEQILRPTGLLDPNVVVKKSKGQIDDLIGEIRKRARKKERVLVTTLTKRMAEDLTDYLSGVNIKVRYLHSDINSVERVKILRELRIGNFDVLVGINLLREGLDLPEVSLCLLYTSPSPRDRG
;
A
#
# COMPACT_ATOMS: atom_id res chain seq x y z
N MET A 1 -12.54 -22.24 9.36
CA MET A 1 -13.73 -21.44 9.73
C MET A 1 -13.68 -20.17 8.91
N ILE A 2 -14.76 -19.77 8.26
CA ILE A 2 -14.80 -18.53 7.46
C ILE A 2 -15.42 -17.45 8.35
N PHE A 3 -14.68 -16.39 8.59
CA PHE A 3 -15.16 -15.25 9.36
C PHE A 3 -15.81 -14.21 8.45
N PRO A 4 -16.87 -13.52 8.89
CA PRO A 4 -17.46 -12.42 8.13
C PRO A 4 -16.45 -11.28 7.96
N ALA A 5 -16.53 -10.56 6.84
CA ALA A 5 -15.66 -9.41 6.54
C ALA A 5 -15.98 -8.14 7.37
N LYS A 6 -16.85 -8.24 8.36
CA LYS A 6 -17.19 -7.12 9.26
C LYS A 6 -16.44 -7.27 10.58
N HIS A 7 -15.70 -6.23 10.94
CA HIS A 7 -14.99 -6.13 12.22
C HIS A 7 -15.94 -5.60 13.32
N PHE A 8 -15.62 -5.95 14.57
CA PHE A 8 -16.29 -5.43 15.77
C PHE A 8 -17.78 -5.72 15.85
N VAL A 9 -18.24 -6.82 15.23
CA VAL A 9 -19.59 -7.33 15.46
C VAL A 9 -19.66 -7.94 16.86
N THR A 10 -20.45 -7.35 17.75
CA THR A 10 -20.57 -7.78 19.14
C THR A 10 -22.05 -7.77 19.57
N ASP A 11 -22.35 -8.31 20.72
CA ASP A 11 -23.69 -8.28 21.26
C ASP A 11 -24.09 -6.87 21.73
N LYS A 12 -25.39 -6.65 21.88
CA LYS A 12 -25.96 -5.34 22.20
C LYS A 12 -25.55 -4.83 23.59
N GLU A 13 -25.41 -5.73 24.57
CA GLU A 13 -25.00 -5.33 25.93
C GLU A 13 -23.57 -4.81 25.95
N LYS A 14 -22.66 -5.48 25.23
CA LYS A 14 -21.26 -5.06 25.11
C LYS A 14 -21.16 -3.74 24.36
N THR A 15 -21.96 -3.56 23.30
CA THR A 15 -22.01 -2.30 22.55
C THR A 15 -22.41 -1.13 23.44
N LEU A 16 -23.42 -1.28 24.30
CA LEU A 16 -23.83 -0.21 25.21
C LEU A 16 -22.73 0.18 26.20
N LYS A 17 -22.02 -0.80 26.78
CA LYS A 17 -20.88 -0.52 27.69
C LYS A 17 -19.74 0.21 26.98
N VAL A 18 -19.51 -0.10 25.69
CA VAL A 18 -18.52 0.61 24.88
C VAL A 18 -18.96 2.04 24.59
N ILE A 19 -20.25 2.27 24.36
CA ILE A 19 -20.79 3.61 24.14
C ILE A 19 -20.60 4.48 25.37
N ASP A 20 -20.89 3.98 26.57
CA ASP A 20 -20.66 4.73 27.83
C ASP A 20 -19.20 5.22 27.92
N GLN A 21 -18.23 4.39 27.55
CA GLN A 21 -16.80 4.75 27.56
C GLN A 21 -16.45 5.79 26.48
N ILE A 22 -17.09 5.69 25.30
CA ILE A 22 -16.90 6.67 24.22
C ILE A 22 -17.46 8.02 24.62
N GLU A 23 -18.63 8.06 25.27
CA GLU A 23 -19.26 9.29 25.75
C GLU A 23 -18.43 9.98 26.84
N GLU A 24 -17.84 9.20 27.75
CA GLU A 24 -16.93 9.71 28.76
C GLU A 24 -15.66 10.34 28.14
N GLU A 25 -15.06 9.64 27.18
CA GLU A 25 -13.91 10.19 26.44
C GLU A 25 -14.29 11.47 25.68
N LEU A 26 -15.43 11.44 24.99
CA LEU A 26 -15.94 12.60 24.26
C LEU A 26 -16.10 13.81 25.18
N LYS A 27 -16.76 13.65 26.31
CA LYS A 27 -16.96 14.72 27.31
C LYS A 27 -15.61 15.33 27.73
N ASN A 28 -14.68 14.47 28.13
CA ASN A 28 -13.36 14.93 28.57
C ASN A 28 -12.61 15.68 27.45
N ARG A 29 -12.72 15.18 26.21
CA ARG A 29 -12.07 15.83 25.06
C ARG A 29 -12.73 17.14 24.67
N LEU A 30 -14.05 17.25 24.75
CA LEU A 30 -14.78 18.49 24.51
C LEU A 30 -14.42 19.57 25.54
N ASP A 31 -14.32 19.23 26.81
CA ASP A 31 -13.90 20.14 27.85
C ASP A 31 -12.47 20.66 27.62
N PHE A 32 -11.56 19.78 27.20
CA PHE A 32 -10.21 20.16 26.79
C PHE A 32 -10.22 21.11 25.59
N LEU A 33 -10.96 20.81 24.53
CA LEU A 33 -11.00 21.64 23.34
C LEU A 33 -11.61 23.02 23.61
N ARG A 34 -12.70 23.07 24.38
CA ARG A 34 -13.37 24.32 24.77
C ARG A 34 -12.48 25.19 25.65
N SER A 35 -11.78 24.61 26.63
CA SER A 35 -10.83 25.33 27.49
C SER A 35 -9.63 25.89 26.74
N ASN A 36 -9.25 25.29 25.60
CA ASN A 36 -8.21 25.76 24.71
C ASN A 36 -8.73 26.64 23.54
N ASN A 37 -9.96 27.11 23.64
CA ASN A 37 -10.64 27.97 22.65
C ASN A 37 -10.73 27.35 21.24
N LYS A 38 -10.72 26.01 21.13
CA LYS A 38 -10.88 25.24 19.89
C LYS A 38 -12.36 24.87 19.67
N LEU A 39 -13.20 25.90 19.51
CA LEU A 39 -14.67 25.72 19.48
C LEU A 39 -15.15 24.97 18.22
N LEU A 40 -14.52 25.21 17.06
CA LEU A 40 -14.87 24.54 15.81
C LEU A 40 -14.52 23.05 15.86
N GLU A 41 -13.35 22.72 16.40
CA GLU A 41 -12.91 21.34 16.59
C GLU A 41 -13.83 20.60 17.58
N ALA A 42 -14.24 21.27 18.66
CA ALA A 42 -15.16 20.72 19.64
C ALA A 42 -16.53 20.40 19.00
N GLN A 43 -17.11 21.36 18.26
CA GLN A 43 -18.38 21.17 17.59
C GLN A 43 -18.33 20.01 16.57
N ARG A 44 -17.29 19.97 15.76
CA ARG A 44 -17.09 18.91 14.77
C ARG A 44 -16.98 17.53 15.41
N LEU A 45 -16.17 17.42 16.47
CA LEU A 45 -15.97 16.17 17.19
C LEU A 45 -17.28 15.69 17.82
N GLU A 46 -18.01 16.59 18.51
CA GLU A 46 -19.29 16.30 19.16
C GLU A 46 -20.31 15.78 18.15
N GLN A 47 -20.50 16.51 17.05
CA GLN A 47 -21.45 16.12 16.01
C GLN A 47 -21.10 14.76 15.40
N ARG A 48 -19.83 14.53 15.06
CA ARG A 48 -19.37 13.28 14.45
C ARG A 48 -19.50 12.11 15.40
N THR A 49 -19.07 12.25 16.64
CA THR A 49 -19.10 11.13 17.60
C THR A 49 -20.52 10.77 17.98
N ASN A 50 -21.41 11.75 18.21
CA ASN A 50 -22.83 11.49 18.50
C ASN A 50 -23.51 10.76 17.33
N PHE A 51 -23.23 11.16 16.09
CA PHE A 51 -23.75 10.45 14.90
C PHE A 51 -23.23 9.01 14.85
N ASP A 52 -21.95 8.76 15.13
CA ASP A 52 -21.38 7.41 15.15
C ASP A 52 -22.03 6.55 16.27
N ILE A 53 -22.33 7.15 17.45
CA ILE A 53 -23.03 6.50 18.56
C ILE A 53 -24.45 6.11 18.16
N GLU A 54 -25.22 7.03 17.56
CA GLU A 54 -26.58 6.75 17.07
C GLU A 54 -26.57 5.57 16.09
N MET A 55 -25.64 5.57 15.13
CA MET A 55 -25.49 4.48 14.17
C MET A 55 -25.14 3.15 14.84
N MET A 56 -24.31 3.16 15.89
CA MET A 56 -23.99 1.94 16.65
C MET A 56 -25.19 1.42 17.43
N ILE A 57 -26.02 2.30 17.97
CA ILE A 57 -27.24 1.91 18.70
C ILE A 57 -28.29 1.31 17.76
N GLU A 58 -28.56 1.98 16.64
CA GLU A 58 -29.63 1.62 15.71
C GLU A 58 -29.27 0.44 14.81
N LEU A 59 -28.06 0.46 14.25
CA LEU A 59 -27.60 -0.50 13.24
C LEU A 59 -26.55 -1.50 13.76
N GLY A 60 -26.05 -1.33 14.99
CA GLY A 60 -24.95 -2.13 15.53
C GLY A 60 -23.59 -1.88 14.84
N TYR A 61 -23.50 -0.82 14.03
CA TYR A 61 -22.30 -0.51 13.24
C TYR A 61 -22.27 0.96 12.83
N CYS A 62 -21.08 1.56 12.77
CA CYS A 62 -20.87 2.88 12.17
C CYS A 62 -19.69 2.85 11.17
N SER A 63 -19.64 3.82 10.26
CA SER A 63 -18.49 3.98 9.36
C SER A 63 -17.29 4.49 10.15
N GLY A 64 -16.18 3.73 10.13
CA GLY A 64 -15.00 4.04 10.92
C GLY A 64 -15.05 3.47 12.35
N ILE A 65 -15.84 2.43 12.59
CA ILE A 65 -15.95 1.75 13.90
C ILE A 65 -14.59 1.33 14.46
N GLU A 66 -13.61 1.09 13.59
CA GLU A 66 -12.23 0.76 13.97
C GLU A 66 -11.56 1.87 14.80
N ASN A 67 -12.00 3.12 14.71
CA ASN A 67 -11.48 4.21 15.53
C ASN A 67 -11.82 4.05 17.01
N TYR A 68 -12.83 3.23 17.33
CA TYR A 68 -13.26 2.87 18.68
C TYR A 68 -12.77 1.49 19.11
N SER A 69 -11.85 0.87 18.34
CA SER A 69 -11.38 -0.50 18.54
C SER A 69 -10.78 -0.77 19.91
N ARG A 70 -10.19 0.25 20.56
CA ARG A 70 -9.68 0.14 21.92
C ARG A 70 -10.76 -0.34 22.89
N TYR A 71 -11.93 0.28 22.84
CA TYR A 71 -13.05 -0.04 23.71
C TYR A 71 -13.69 -1.39 23.39
N PHE A 72 -13.91 -1.67 22.09
CA PHE A 72 -14.44 -2.97 21.66
C PHE A 72 -13.56 -4.14 22.05
N ALA A 73 -12.25 -3.95 22.03
CA ALA A 73 -11.26 -4.97 22.41
C ALA A 73 -10.95 -4.99 23.92
N GLY A 74 -11.46 -4.04 24.71
CA GLY A 74 -11.17 -3.94 26.14
C GLY A 74 -9.70 -3.62 26.45
N ARG A 75 -8.99 -2.93 25.54
CA ARG A 75 -7.57 -2.59 25.66
C ARG A 75 -7.37 -1.29 26.44
N LYS A 76 -6.22 -1.20 27.09
CA LYS A 76 -5.76 0.03 27.74
C LYS A 76 -5.18 1.01 26.70
N GLU A 77 -5.05 2.27 27.08
CA GLU A 77 -4.41 3.28 26.25
C GLU A 77 -2.96 2.89 25.92
N GLY A 78 -2.58 3.01 24.63
CA GLY A 78 -1.26 2.65 24.12
C GLY A 78 -0.99 1.16 23.95
N GLU A 79 -1.89 0.28 24.41
CA GLU A 79 -1.74 -1.16 24.26
C GLU A 79 -1.78 -1.57 22.78
N LYS A 80 -0.94 -2.55 22.40
CA LYS A 80 -0.88 -3.03 21.01
C LYS A 80 -2.24 -3.60 20.57
N PRO A 81 -2.65 -3.38 19.31
CA PRO A 81 -3.84 -4.03 18.78
C PRO A 81 -3.60 -5.54 18.57
N PHE A 82 -4.68 -6.31 18.57
CA PHE A 82 -4.65 -7.69 18.10
C PHE A 82 -4.46 -7.70 16.58
N THR A 83 -3.59 -8.60 16.13
CA THR A 83 -3.27 -8.80 14.72
C THR A 83 -3.49 -10.25 14.31
N LEU A 84 -3.40 -10.55 13.01
CA LEU A 84 -3.50 -11.94 12.54
C LEU A 84 -2.44 -12.85 13.17
N ILE A 85 -1.28 -12.32 13.52
CA ILE A 85 -0.17 -13.06 14.13
C ILE A 85 -0.57 -13.59 15.52
N ASP A 86 -1.38 -12.84 16.28
CA ASP A 86 -1.84 -13.25 17.61
C ASP A 86 -2.74 -14.50 17.59
N PHE A 87 -3.24 -14.92 16.41
CA PHE A 87 -4.07 -16.12 16.24
C PHE A 87 -3.28 -17.36 15.80
N PHE A 88 -2.00 -17.21 15.53
CA PHE A 88 -1.14 -18.37 15.19
C PHE A 88 -0.74 -19.15 16.43
N PRO A 89 -0.46 -20.45 16.31
CA PRO A 89 0.15 -21.21 17.40
C PRO A 89 1.52 -20.61 17.74
N ASN A 90 2.03 -20.87 18.95
CA ASN A 90 3.32 -20.32 19.37
C ASN A 90 4.50 -20.80 18.50
N ASP A 91 4.39 -21.97 17.90
CA ASP A 91 5.39 -22.52 17.00
C ASP A 91 4.95 -22.30 15.55
N PHE A 92 5.39 -21.20 14.95
CA PHE A 92 5.13 -20.86 13.56
C PHE A 92 6.37 -20.27 12.88
N LEU A 93 6.43 -20.43 11.58
CA LEU A 93 7.44 -19.83 10.71
C LEU A 93 6.81 -18.69 9.91
N THR A 94 7.39 -17.51 10.02
CA THR A 94 7.08 -16.37 9.17
C THR A 94 8.03 -16.32 7.98
N ILE A 95 7.51 -16.32 6.78
CA ILE A 95 8.30 -16.14 5.56
C ILE A 95 8.05 -14.71 5.06
N LEU A 96 9.07 -13.87 5.10
CA LEU A 96 9.03 -12.50 4.60
C LEU A 96 9.54 -12.47 3.17
N ASP A 97 8.61 -12.48 2.24
CA ASP A 97 8.91 -12.33 0.82
C ASP A 97 9.27 -10.88 0.50
N GLU A 98 10.25 -10.70 -0.40
CA GLU A 98 10.84 -9.38 -0.72
C GLU A 98 11.18 -8.59 0.56
N SER A 99 11.91 -9.22 1.46
CA SER A 99 12.19 -8.71 2.81
C SER A 99 12.86 -7.33 2.79
N HIS A 100 13.70 -7.05 1.80
CA HIS A 100 14.36 -5.75 1.59
C HIS A 100 13.38 -4.58 1.37
N VAL A 101 12.14 -4.87 0.94
CA VAL A 101 11.04 -3.89 0.82
C VAL A 101 10.09 -3.99 2.00
N THR A 102 9.76 -5.20 2.43
CA THR A 102 8.76 -5.47 3.47
C THR A 102 9.19 -4.93 4.83
N LEU A 103 10.43 -5.17 5.26
CA LEU A 103 10.91 -4.69 6.56
C LEU A 103 10.91 -3.15 6.70
N PRO A 104 11.43 -2.38 5.73
CA PRO A 104 11.32 -0.92 5.76
C PRO A 104 9.87 -0.41 5.78
N GLN A 105 8.94 -1.08 5.08
CA GLN A 105 7.51 -0.73 5.13
C GLN A 105 6.94 -0.93 6.52
N ILE A 106 7.17 -2.09 7.15
CA ILE A 106 6.73 -2.37 8.53
C ILE A 106 7.28 -1.31 9.49
N LYS A 107 8.55 -0.96 9.37
CA LYS A 107 9.22 0.06 10.20
C LYS A 107 8.58 1.45 10.04
N ALA A 108 8.16 1.82 8.83
CA ALA A 108 7.57 3.12 8.52
C ALA A 108 6.10 3.23 8.89
N MET A 109 5.33 2.12 8.88
CA MET A 109 3.87 2.11 9.01
C MET A 109 3.38 2.81 10.28
N TYR A 110 3.95 2.50 11.43
CA TYR A 110 3.53 3.06 12.71
C TYR A 110 3.65 4.59 12.75
N ASN A 111 4.79 5.12 12.36
CA ASN A 111 5.04 6.56 12.42
C ASN A 111 4.18 7.33 11.41
N GLY A 112 3.98 6.78 10.21
CA GLY A 112 3.11 7.37 9.20
C GLY A 112 1.64 7.42 9.65
N ASP A 113 1.11 6.33 10.20
CA ASP A 113 -0.25 6.27 10.73
C ASP A 113 -0.44 7.20 11.93
N LYS A 114 0.52 7.19 12.86
CA LYS A 114 0.50 8.07 14.04
C LYS A 114 0.46 9.54 13.65
N ALA A 115 1.31 10.00 12.74
CA ALA A 115 1.35 11.39 12.29
C ALA A 115 0.02 11.83 11.67
N ARG A 116 -0.56 11.00 10.80
CA ARG A 116 -1.87 11.23 10.19
C ARG A 116 -2.98 11.33 11.25
N LYS A 117 -3.03 10.40 12.20
CA LYS A 117 -4.07 10.35 13.23
C LYS A 117 -3.94 11.47 14.26
N LEU A 118 -2.73 11.86 14.63
CA LEU A 118 -2.52 13.02 15.48
C LEU A 118 -3.15 14.28 14.89
N SER A 119 -2.94 14.52 13.58
CA SER A 119 -3.59 15.64 12.89
C SER A 119 -5.12 15.54 12.95
N LEU A 120 -5.70 14.35 12.74
CA LEU A 120 -7.15 14.16 12.81
C LEU A 120 -7.71 14.41 14.22
N VAL A 121 -7.00 13.97 15.27
CA VAL A 121 -7.38 14.20 16.67
C VAL A 121 -7.23 15.66 17.05
N GLU A 122 -6.16 16.31 16.61
CA GLU A 122 -5.89 17.71 16.91
C GLU A 122 -6.95 18.65 16.31
N HIS A 123 -7.43 18.33 15.11
CA HIS A 123 -8.44 19.13 14.40
C HIS A 123 -9.89 18.66 14.65
N GLY A 124 -10.14 17.81 15.64
CA GLY A 124 -11.48 17.40 16.07
C GLY A 124 -12.20 16.45 15.08
N PHE A 125 -11.47 15.70 14.25
CA PHE A 125 -12.05 14.69 13.37
C PHE A 125 -12.16 13.31 14.02
N ARG A 126 -11.40 13.05 15.08
CA ARG A 126 -11.35 11.76 15.79
C ARG A 126 -11.11 11.97 17.28
N LEU A 127 -11.61 11.04 18.10
CA LEU A 127 -11.26 10.93 19.51
C LEU A 127 -9.77 10.49 19.67
N PRO A 128 -9.12 10.82 20.79
CA PRO A 128 -7.76 10.34 21.10
C PRO A 128 -7.61 8.83 21.03
N SER A 129 -8.63 8.04 21.42
CA SER A 129 -8.65 6.58 21.35
C SER A 129 -8.41 6.02 19.94
N ALA A 130 -8.68 6.80 18.89
CA ALA A 130 -8.38 6.41 17.51
C ALA A 130 -6.88 6.16 17.25
N LEU A 131 -5.99 6.73 18.08
CA LEU A 131 -4.55 6.49 18.04
C LEU A 131 -4.19 5.03 18.36
N ASP A 132 -5.03 4.32 19.11
CA ASP A 132 -4.79 2.94 19.50
C ASP A 132 -5.26 1.92 18.44
N ASN A 133 -5.96 2.35 17.41
CA ASN A 133 -6.14 1.59 16.18
C ASN A 133 -4.95 1.86 15.25
N ARG A 134 -3.88 1.14 15.42
CA ARG A 134 -2.58 1.42 14.80
C ARG A 134 -1.90 0.16 14.30
N PRO A 135 -1.01 0.24 13.33
CA PRO A 135 -0.08 -0.84 13.05
C PRO A 135 0.77 -1.18 14.27
N LEU A 136 1.31 -2.38 14.31
CA LEU A 136 2.35 -2.72 15.28
C LEU A 136 3.55 -1.79 15.10
N LYS A 137 4.23 -1.48 16.21
CA LYS A 137 5.59 -0.94 16.12
C LYS A 137 6.51 -2.01 15.57
N TYR A 138 7.64 -1.61 15.03
CA TYR A 138 8.61 -2.56 14.47
C TYR A 138 9.07 -3.58 15.51
N GLU A 139 9.37 -3.13 16.72
CA GLU A 139 9.78 -3.97 17.84
C GLU A 139 8.67 -4.94 18.23
N GLU A 140 7.42 -4.46 18.32
CA GLU A 140 6.25 -5.32 18.61
C GLU A 140 6.04 -6.40 17.52
N PHE A 141 6.35 -6.07 16.26
CA PHE A 141 6.29 -7.03 15.17
C PHE A 141 7.37 -8.10 15.31
N ILE A 142 8.61 -7.70 15.58
CA ILE A 142 9.73 -8.65 15.76
C ILE A 142 9.51 -9.55 16.96
N ASP A 143 9.08 -8.98 18.11
CA ASP A 143 8.81 -9.72 19.34
C ASP A 143 7.67 -10.74 19.20
N ALA A 144 6.75 -10.49 18.27
CA ALA A 144 5.64 -11.40 17.98
C ALA A 144 6.04 -12.60 17.10
N GLN A 145 7.26 -12.62 16.56
CA GLN A 145 7.71 -13.71 15.69
C GLN A 145 8.34 -14.85 16.51
N ASN A 146 8.11 -16.09 16.06
CA ASN A 146 8.85 -17.24 16.58
C ASN A 146 10.10 -17.50 15.73
N GLN A 147 9.91 -17.78 14.45
CA GLN A 147 10.97 -17.96 13.48
C GLN A 147 10.70 -17.12 12.23
N ILE A 148 11.75 -16.55 11.67
CA ILE A 148 11.64 -15.74 10.45
C ILE A 148 12.58 -16.29 9.39
N LEU A 149 12.04 -16.45 8.17
CA LEU A 149 12.81 -16.70 6.95
C LEU A 149 12.70 -15.46 6.06
N PHE A 150 13.81 -14.80 5.80
CA PHE A 150 13.87 -13.69 4.85
C PHE A 150 14.13 -14.23 3.45
N VAL A 151 13.31 -13.81 2.49
CA VAL A 151 13.46 -14.16 1.08
C VAL A 151 13.64 -12.87 0.28
N SER A 152 14.73 -12.75 -0.44
CA SER A 152 15.05 -11.56 -1.23
C SER A 152 16.10 -11.87 -2.30
N ALA A 153 15.95 -11.25 -3.48
CA ALA A 153 16.99 -11.26 -4.50
C ALA A 153 18.13 -10.28 -4.16
N THR A 154 17.84 -9.25 -3.37
CA THR A 154 18.75 -8.16 -2.99
C THR A 154 18.59 -7.84 -1.50
N PRO A 155 19.02 -8.74 -0.58
CA PRO A 155 18.89 -8.50 0.85
C PRO A 155 19.64 -7.24 1.27
N SER A 156 19.09 -6.52 2.25
CA SER A 156 19.71 -5.33 2.84
C SER A 156 20.57 -5.71 4.06
N ASP A 157 21.34 -4.75 4.54
CA ASP A 157 22.18 -4.95 5.74
C ASP A 157 21.35 -5.39 6.96
N THR A 158 20.10 -4.95 7.06
CA THR A 158 19.20 -5.33 8.17
C THR A 158 18.96 -6.82 8.22
N GLU A 159 18.62 -7.48 7.10
CA GLU A 159 18.42 -8.94 7.05
C GLU A 159 19.72 -9.69 7.33
N LEU A 160 20.83 -9.22 6.77
CA LEU A 160 22.14 -9.82 6.96
C LEU A 160 22.60 -9.77 8.43
N GLU A 161 22.33 -8.66 9.12
CA GLU A 161 22.56 -8.51 10.56
C GLU A 161 21.71 -9.48 11.39
N PHE A 162 20.40 -9.60 11.09
CA PHE A 162 19.52 -10.56 11.76
C PHE A 162 19.97 -12.00 11.60
N CYS A 163 20.48 -12.37 10.43
CA CYS A 163 20.96 -13.71 10.13
C CYS A 163 22.40 -13.96 10.55
N ASN A 164 23.10 -12.97 11.14
CA ASN A 164 24.54 -13.05 11.44
C ASN A 164 25.37 -13.46 10.21
N GLY A 165 24.96 -13.04 9.03
CA GLY A 165 25.60 -13.38 7.76
C GLY A 165 25.35 -14.81 7.25
N VAL A 166 24.47 -15.58 7.91
CA VAL A 166 24.10 -16.93 7.44
C VAL A 166 23.08 -16.78 6.32
N VAL A 167 23.52 -17.06 5.08
CA VAL A 167 22.70 -16.91 3.87
C VAL A 167 22.75 -18.18 3.04
N THR A 168 21.59 -18.61 2.54
CA THR A 168 21.51 -19.66 1.52
C THR A 168 21.21 -19.00 0.16
N GLU A 169 22.11 -19.18 -0.79
CA GLU A 169 21.98 -18.60 -2.11
C GLU A 169 21.40 -19.61 -3.11
N GLN A 170 20.41 -19.19 -3.87
CA GLN A 170 19.88 -19.92 -5.02
C GLN A 170 20.31 -19.22 -6.30
N ILE A 171 21.47 -19.61 -6.84
CA ILE A 171 22.11 -18.95 -7.99
C ILE A 171 21.65 -19.59 -9.31
N LEU A 172 21.13 -20.79 -9.27
CA LEU A 172 20.85 -21.60 -10.47
C LEU A 172 19.58 -21.07 -11.18
N ARG A 173 19.75 -20.68 -12.46
CA ARG A 173 18.65 -20.35 -13.36
C ARG A 173 18.41 -21.50 -14.34
N PRO A 174 17.53 -22.47 -14.03
CA PRO A 174 17.32 -23.64 -14.87
C PRO A 174 16.70 -23.31 -16.24
N THR A 175 16.09 -22.13 -16.39
CA THR A 175 15.43 -21.67 -17.62
C THR A 175 16.41 -21.29 -18.73
N GLY A 176 17.70 -21.09 -18.43
CA GLY A 176 18.70 -20.63 -19.40
C GLY A 176 18.47 -19.19 -19.91
N LEU A 177 17.50 -18.46 -19.36
CA LEU A 177 17.24 -17.07 -19.72
C LEU A 177 18.34 -16.16 -19.14
N LEU A 178 18.95 -15.38 -20.02
CA LEU A 178 19.96 -14.37 -19.63
C LEU A 178 19.29 -13.14 -19.05
N ASP A 179 20.06 -12.38 -18.26
CA ASP A 179 19.63 -11.05 -17.82
C ASP A 179 19.37 -10.13 -19.01
N PRO A 180 18.39 -9.22 -18.92
CA PRO A 180 18.11 -8.28 -20.00
C PRO A 180 19.30 -7.34 -20.24
N ASN A 181 19.56 -7.02 -21.51
CA ASN A 181 20.52 -6.00 -21.85
C ASN A 181 20.02 -4.63 -21.41
N VAL A 182 20.74 -3.97 -20.53
CA VAL A 182 20.42 -2.61 -20.06
C VAL A 182 21.16 -1.60 -20.91
N VAL A 183 20.42 -0.72 -21.59
CA VAL A 183 20.97 0.37 -22.41
C VAL A 183 20.53 1.70 -21.83
N VAL A 184 21.49 2.52 -21.43
CA VAL A 184 21.24 3.88 -20.93
C VAL A 184 21.38 4.86 -22.10
N LYS A 185 20.35 5.64 -22.35
CA LYS A 185 20.29 6.66 -23.40
C LYS A 185 20.03 8.05 -22.83
N LYS A 186 20.36 9.09 -23.59
CA LYS A 186 20.06 10.48 -23.22
C LYS A 186 18.54 10.70 -23.25
N SER A 187 18.02 11.50 -22.34
CA SER A 187 16.57 11.84 -22.27
C SER A 187 16.11 12.73 -23.44
N LYS A 188 17.03 13.50 -24.05
CA LYS A 188 16.70 14.31 -25.23
C LYS A 188 16.38 13.41 -26.44
N GLY A 189 15.18 13.59 -27.02
CA GLY A 189 14.70 12.79 -28.14
C GLY A 189 14.16 11.41 -27.75
N GLN A 190 13.95 11.14 -26.46
CA GLN A 190 13.51 9.84 -25.95
C GLN A 190 12.17 9.37 -26.54
N ILE A 191 11.25 10.31 -26.89
CA ILE A 191 9.93 9.96 -27.46
C ILE A 191 10.09 9.42 -28.87
N ASP A 192 10.91 10.05 -29.71
CA ASP A 192 11.14 9.60 -31.10
C ASP A 192 11.84 8.23 -31.10
N ASP A 193 12.84 8.05 -30.22
CA ASP A 193 13.50 6.77 -30.03
C ASP A 193 12.54 5.69 -29.56
N LEU A 194 11.69 5.99 -28.57
CA LEU A 194 10.63 5.09 -28.08
C LEU A 194 9.71 4.66 -29.21
N ILE A 195 9.21 5.60 -30.02
CA ILE A 195 8.34 5.30 -31.16
C ILE A 195 9.03 4.39 -32.17
N GLY A 196 10.30 4.66 -32.47
CA GLY A 196 11.12 3.81 -33.33
C GLY A 196 11.24 2.37 -32.83
N GLU A 197 11.52 2.23 -31.52
CA GLU A 197 11.67 0.93 -30.88
C GLU A 197 10.31 0.18 -30.77
N ILE A 198 9.20 0.88 -30.48
CA ILE A 198 7.87 0.30 -30.49
C ILE A 198 7.53 -0.27 -31.88
N ARG A 199 7.70 0.53 -32.94
CA ARG A 199 7.40 0.09 -34.31
C ARG A 199 8.23 -1.11 -34.75
N LYS A 200 9.50 -1.19 -34.34
CA LYS A 200 10.34 -2.35 -34.58
C LYS A 200 9.77 -3.62 -33.96
N ARG A 201 9.33 -3.55 -32.70
CA ARG A 201 8.83 -4.71 -31.96
C ARG A 201 7.42 -5.11 -32.38
N ALA A 202 6.56 -4.14 -32.64
CA ALA A 202 5.21 -4.39 -33.14
C ALA A 202 5.24 -5.16 -34.48
N ARG A 203 6.20 -4.86 -35.39
CA ARG A 203 6.41 -5.63 -36.64
C ARG A 203 6.78 -7.09 -36.39
N LYS A 204 7.46 -7.37 -35.28
CA LYS A 204 7.84 -8.72 -34.85
C LYS A 204 6.74 -9.41 -33.99
N LYS A 205 5.62 -8.74 -33.77
CA LYS A 205 4.54 -9.16 -32.85
C LYS A 205 5.00 -9.26 -31.39
N GLU A 206 6.04 -8.56 -31.02
CA GLU A 206 6.52 -8.41 -29.66
C GLU A 206 5.81 -7.24 -28.97
N ARG A 207 5.84 -7.19 -27.62
CA ARG A 207 5.18 -6.17 -26.80
C ARG A 207 6.21 -5.30 -26.09
N VAL A 208 5.75 -4.10 -25.71
CA VAL A 208 6.58 -3.11 -25.02
C VAL A 208 5.90 -2.64 -23.73
N LEU A 209 6.66 -2.61 -22.64
CA LEU A 209 6.26 -1.92 -21.41
C LEU A 209 6.96 -0.58 -21.32
N VAL A 210 6.22 0.45 -20.93
CA VAL A 210 6.77 1.78 -20.69
C VAL A 210 6.39 2.22 -19.28
N THR A 211 7.37 2.36 -18.40
CA THR A 211 7.19 2.81 -17.03
C THR A 211 7.48 4.29 -16.92
N THR A 212 6.57 5.04 -16.30
CA THR A 212 6.70 6.46 -16.02
C THR A 212 6.78 6.73 -14.52
N LEU A 213 7.24 7.91 -14.14
CA LEU A 213 7.36 8.30 -12.74
C LEU A 213 6.05 8.78 -12.12
N THR A 214 5.14 9.34 -12.93
CA THR A 214 3.89 9.92 -12.45
C THR A 214 2.70 9.50 -13.30
N LYS A 215 1.50 9.55 -12.69
CA LYS A 215 0.22 9.27 -13.35
C LYS A 215 0.01 10.19 -14.56
N ARG A 216 0.23 11.47 -14.40
CA ARG A 216 0.08 12.47 -15.46
C ARG A 216 0.99 12.19 -16.66
N MET A 217 2.27 11.85 -16.39
CA MET A 217 3.20 11.48 -17.49
C MET A 217 2.75 10.23 -18.24
N ALA A 218 2.16 9.25 -17.55
CA ALA A 218 1.63 8.06 -18.17
C ALA A 218 0.43 8.36 -19.07
N GLU A 219 -0.48 9.22 -18.60
CA GLU A 219 -1.67 9.68 -19.34
C GLU A 219 -1.25 10.48 -20.59
N ASP A 220 -0.42 11.51 -20.41
CA ASP A 220 0.06 12.38 -21.51
C ASP A 220 0.81 11.55 -22.58
N LEU A 221 1.64 10.59 -22.16
CA LEU A 221 2.38 9.71 -23.07
C LEU A 221 1.44 8.75 -23.82
N THR A 222 0.42 8.22 -23.15
CA THR A 222 -0.57 7.33 -23.77
C THR A 222 -1.36 8.04 -24.83
N ASP A 223 -1.83 9.26 -24.56
CA ASP A 223 -2.57 10.09 -25.50
C ASP A 223 -1.72 10.45 -26.71
N TYR A 224 -0.46 10.83 -26.48
CA TYR A 224 0.48 11.10 -27.55
C TYR A 224 0.74 9.90 -28.45
N LEU A 225 1.03 8.74 -27.88
CA LEU A 225 1.27 7.49 -28.63
C LEU A 225 0.03 7.05 -29.43
N SER A 226 -1.16 7.21 -28.84
CA SER A 226 -2.43 6.97 -29.54
C SER A 226 -2.60 7.92 -30.73
N GLY A 227 -2.27 9.20 -30.58
CA GLY A 227 -2.31 10.22 -31.62
C GLY A 227 -1.41 9.95 -32.81
N VAL A 228 -0.31 9.19 -32.63
CA VAL A 228 0.58 8.74 -33.70
C VAL A 228 0.29 7.31 -34.19
N ASN A 229 -0.92 6.82 -33.99
CA ASN A 229 -1.43 5.51 -34.42
C ASN A 229 -0.68 4.31 -33.81
N ILE A 230 -0.20 4.40 -32.59
CA ILE A 230 0.32 3.26 -31.84
C ILE A 230 -0.80 2.67 -30.99
N LYS A 231 -0.97 1.34 -31.04
CA LYS A 231 -1.92 0.63 -30.20
C LYS A 231 -1.39 0.56 -28.77
N VAL A 232 -1.84 1.46 -27.93
CA VAL A 232 -1.37 1.63 -26.55
C VAL A 232 -2.52 1.56 -25.56
N ARG A 233 -2.23 1.06 -24.37
CA ARG A 233 -3.11 1.16 -23.20
C ARG A 233 -2.35 1.66 -21.99
N TYR A 234 -3.10 2.28 -21.08
CA TYR A 234 -2.63 2.76 -19.80
C TYR A 234 -3.10 1.85 -18.65
N LEU A 235 -2.20 1.55 -17.72
CA LEU A 235 -2.49 0.84 -16.49
C LEU A 235 -2.27 1.76 -15.29
N HIS A 236 -3.35 2.14 -14.60
CA HIS A 236 -3.29 3.01 -13.42
C HIS A 236 -3.65 2.26 -12.13
N SER A 237 -3.35 2.88 -10.98
CA SER A 237 -3.55 2.28 -9.66
C SER A 237 -5.02 2.03 -9.30
N ASP A 238 -5.95 2.79 -9.91
CA ASP A 238 -7.37 2.75 -9.56
C ASP A 238 -8.14 1.66 -10.34
N ILE A 239 -7.46 0.96 -11.25
CA ILE A 239 -8.03 -0.18 -11.98
C ILE A 239 -8.21 -1.36 -11.03
N ASN A 240 -9.42 -1.92 -11.01
CA ASN A 240 -9.70 -3.09 -10.20
C ASN A 240 -8.95 -4.34 -10.70
N SER A 241 -8.79 -5.34 -9.83
CA SER A 241 -7.99 -6.54 -10.12
C SER A 241 -8.47 -7.32 -11.34
N VAL A 242 -9.78 -7.38 -11.59
CA VAL A 242 -10.37 -8.11 -12.72
C VAL A 242 -10.01 -7.41 -14.04
N GLU A 243 -10.15 -6.10 -14.08
CA GLU A 243 -9.80 -5.31 -15.26
C GLU A 243 -8.30 -5.32 -15.54
N ARG A 244 -7.47 -5.31 -14.50
CA ARG A 244 -6.02 -5.48 -14.62
C ARG A 244 -5.65 -6.78 -15.32
N VAL A 245 -6.24 -7.90 -14.90
CA VAL A 245 -6.02 -9.21 -15.53
C VAL A 245 -6.46 -9.19 -16.99
N LYS A 246 -7.58 -8.55 -17.32
CA LYS A 246 -8.07 -8.39 -18.69
C LYS A 246 -7.07 -7.60 -19.55
N ILE A 247 -6.56 -6.47 -19.07
CA ILE A 247 -5.58 -5.65 -19.79
C ILE A 247 -4.30 -6.44 -20.06
N LEU A 248 -3.76 -7.15 -19.07
CA LEU A 248 -2.58 -7.99 -19.26
C LEU A 248 -2.81 -9.11 -20.28
N ARG A 249 -3.98 -9.75 -20.25
CA ARG A 249 -4.36 -10.75 -21.23
C ARG A 249 -4.46 -10.15 -22.64
N GLU A 250 -5.06 -8.98 -22.79
CA GLU A 250 -5.18 -8.28 -24.08
C GLU A 250 -3.81 -7.87 -24.65
N LEU A 251 -2.86 -7.49 -23.81
CA LEU A 251 -1.47 -7.25 -24.20
C LEU A 251 -0.84 -8.54 -24.77
N ARG A 252 -0.97 -9.65 -24.06
CA ARG A 252 -0.42 -10.96 -24.47
C ARG A 252 -1.00 -11.43 -25.80
N ILE A 253 -2.32 -11.33 -25.99
CA ILE A 253 -2.99 -11.71 -27.25
C ILE A 253 -2.63 -10.76 -28.41
N GLY A 254 -2.19 -9.54 -28.12
CA GLY A 254 -1.78 -8.56 -29.13
C GLY A 254 -2.90 -7.65 -29.61
N ASN A 255 -3.91 -7.41 -28.80
CA ASN A 255 -4.92 -6.41 -29.08
C ASN A 255 -4.33 -5.00 -29.09
N PHE A 256 -3.24 -4.79 -28.36
CA PHE A 256 -2.41 -3.60 -28.40
C PHE A 256 -0.92 -3.97 -28.19
N ASP A 257 -0.02 -3.04 -28.53
CA ASP A 257 1.42 -3.32 -28.60
C ASP A 257 2.20 -2.76 -27.41
N VAL A 258 1.65 -1.73 -26.77
CA VAL A 258 2.33 -0.99 -25.70
C VAL A 258 1.45 -0.85 -24.47
N LEU A 259 2.01 -1.18 -23.31
CA LEU A 259 1.41 -0.90 -22.02
C LEU A 259 2.23 0.18 -21.31
N VAL A 260 1.57 1.31 -21.01
CA VAL A 260 2.14 2.41 -20.24
C VAL A 260 1.61 2.38 -18.82
N GLY A 261 2.43 2.69 -17.83
CA GLY A 261 1.97 2.81 -16.46
C GLY A 261 3.06 3.16 -15.47
N ILE A 262 2.69 3.26 -14.20
CA ILE A 262 3.61 3.55 -13.11
C ILE A 262 4.05 2.23 -12.49
N ASN A 263 5.35 2.08 -12.23
CA ASN A 263 5.89 0.90 -11.56
C ASN A 263 5.48 -0.44 -12.23
N LEU A 264 5.43 -0.49 -13.55
CA LEU A 264 5.08 -1.71 -14.29
C LEU A 264 6.13 -2.82 -14.18
N LEU A 265 7.36 -2.47 -13.81
CA LEU A 265 8.48 -3.41 -13.65
C LEU A 265 8.55 -3.99 -12.24
N ARG A 266 7.41 -4.07 -11.55
CA ARG A 266 7.34 -4.77 -10.26
C ARG A 266 7.40 -6.28 -10.50
N GLU A 267 7.93 -6.97 -9.51
CA GLU A 267 7.94 -8.43 -9.40
C GLU A 267 6.54 -9.03 -9.59
N GLY A 268 6.47 -10.26 -10.04
CA GLY A 268 5.21 -10.98 -10.24
C GLY A 268 4.53 -10.77 -11.60
N LEU A 269 5.18 -10.14 -12.58
CA LEU A 269 4.72 -10.10 -13.97
C LEU A 269 5.56 -11.05 -14.83
N ASP A 270 4.92 -12.11 -15.32
CA ASP A 270 5.48 -13.01 -16.34
C ASP A 270 4.82 -12.73 -17.69
N LEU A 271 5.52 -12.00 -18.55
CA LEU A 271 5.08 -11.55 -19.87
C LEU A 271 6.11 -11.91 -20.93
N PRO A 272 6.17 -13.17 -21.37
CA PRO A 272 7.18 -13.64 -22.35
C PRO A 272 7.08 -12.94 -23.70
N GLU A 273 5.93 -12.34 -24.01
CA GLU A 273 5.74 -11.57 -25.25
C GLU A 273 6.39 -10.17 -25.22
N VAL A 274 6.80 -9.72 -24.04
CA VAL A 274 7.44 -8.41 -23.86
C VAL A 274 8.94 -8.55 -24.10
N SER A 275 9.45 -7.84 -25.11
CA SER A 275 10.87 -7.83 -25.46
C SER A 275 11.58 -6.51 -25.15
N LEU A 276 10.83 -5.49 -24.72
CA LEU A 276 11.36 -4.19 -24.30
C LEU A 276 10.62 -3.66 -23.11
N CYS A 277 11.38 -3.30 -22.05
CA CYS A 277 10.93 -2.47 -20.97
C CYS A 277 11.69 -1.13 -21.03
N LEU A 278 10.96 -0.02 -21.06
CA LEU A 278 11.54 1.31 -21.10
C LEU A 278 11.16 2.12 -19.86
N LEU A 279 12.17 2.69 -19.21
CA LEU A 279 11.98 3.65 -18.13
C LEU A 279 11.93 5.05 -18.73
N TYR A 280 10.73 5.63 -18.80
CA TYR A 280 10.53 6.99 -19.29
C TYR A 280 10.70 7.98 -18.15
N THR A 281 11.76 8.80 -18.21
CA THR A 281 12.10 9.77 -17.18
C THR A 281 11.98 11.19 -17.71
N SER A 282 11.60 12.13 -16.83
CA SER A 282 11.74 13.56 -17.16
C SER A 282 13.21 13.93 -17.22
N PRO A 283 13.61 14.88 -18.09
CA PRO A 283 14.95 15.43 -18.02
C PRO A 283 15.22 15.99 -16.63
N SER A 284 16.31 15.52 -15.99
CA SER A 284 16.76 16.09 -14.73
C SER A 284 17.16 17.58 -14.94
N PRO A 285 16.96 18.46 -13.93
CA PRO A 285 17.55 19.81 -14.00
C PRO A 285 19.05 19.80 -14.26
N ARG A 286 19.76 18.71 -13.95
CA ARG A 286 21.19 18.50 -14.25
C ARG A 286 21.47 18.17 -15.73
N ASP A 287 20.46 17.70 -16.47
CA ASP A 287 20.57 17.36 -17.90
C ASP A 287 20.32 18.56 -18.82
N ARG A 288 20.10 19.76 -18.24
CA ARG A 288 19.87 21.02 -18.97
C ARG A 288 21.13 21.86 -19.17
N GLY A 289 22.29 21.26 -18.97
CA GLY A 289 23.57 21.88 -19.24
C GLY A 289 24.01 21.79 -20.70
#